data_0b3b79dd6f58886cbab1714218a63929
#
_entry.id   0b3b79dd6f58886cbab1714218a63929
#
_cell.length_a   1.000
_cell.length_b   1.000
_cell.length_c   1.000
_cell.angle_alpha   90.00
_cell.angle_beta   90.00
_cell.angle_gamma   90.00
#
_symmetry.space_group_name_H-M   'P 1'
#
loop_
_entity.id
_entity.type
_entity.pdbx_description
1 polymer ?
#
loop_
_entity_poly.entity_id
_entity_poly.type
_entity_poly.pdbx_seq_one_letter_code
_entity_poly.pdbx_strand_id
1 'polypeptide(L)'
;PPFFIIIVSVGRRPLAFVGLGFMIIGLGTVAAAFYMLCEGSRDESSGWAWTAVVGMLIFRIAFSLSLGPLPYIVTAEVFPNEVRACGATVSWSANWIANFGVTLSFPLIKNYFAELVGGREELGSVCLFGIYIFFSFFAIGFIWKFVPETAKRALEDV
;
A
#
# COMPACT_ATOMS: atom_id res chain seq x y z
N PRO A 1 0.46 23.99 2.69
CA PRO A 1 0.81 23.31 1.48
C PRO A 1 -0.46 22.77 0.82
N PRO A 2 -0.61 22.90 -0.53
CA PRO A 2 -1.84 22.61 -1.26
C PRO A 2 -2.34 21.18 -1.08
N PHE A 3 -1.45 20.27 -0.72
CA PHE A 3 -1.72 18.87 -0.48
C PHE A 3 -2.70 18.62 0.68
N PHE A 4 -2.60 19.42 1.75
CA PHE A 4 -3.50 19.30 2.91
C PHE A 4 -4.95 19.69 2.55
N ILE A 5 -5.11 20.63 1.62
CA ILE A 5 -6.42 21.09 1.13
C ILE A 5 -7.13 19.97 0.37
N ILE A 6 -6.40 19.18 -0.43
CA ILE A 6 -6.96 18.06 -1.18
C ILE A 6 -7.47 16.97 -0.23
N ILE A 7 -6.70 16.64 0.82
CA ILE A 7 -7.09 15.62 1.80
C ILE A 7 -8.36 16.03 2.56
N VAL A 8 -8.47 17.31 2.90
CA VAL A 8 -9.62 17.84 3.65
C VAL A 8 -10.86 17.97 2.77
N SER A 9 -10.71 18.33 1.49
CA SER A 9 -11.83 18.56 0.57
C SER A 9 -12.40 17.30 -0.08
N VAL A 10 -11.58 16.29 -0.33
CA VAL A 10 -12.00 15.05 -1.04
C VAL A 10 -12.62 14.01 -0.11
N GLY A 11 -12.36 14.11 1.20
CA GLY A 11 -12.78 13.08 2.16
C GLY A 11 -11.77 11.93 2.31
N ARG A 12 -11.79 11.29 3.48
CA ARG A 12 -10.78 10.26 3.83
C ARG A 12 -11.00 8.94 3.09
N ARG A 13 -12.26 8.53 2.94
CA ARG A 13 -12.63 7.29 2.24
C ARG A 13 -12.30 7.32 0.75
N PRO A 14 -12.78 8.30 -0.06
CA PRO A 14 -12.50 8.33 -1.48
C PRO A 14 -11.00 8.44 -1.77
N LEU A 15 -10.25 9.20 -0.96
CA LEU A 15 -8.80 9.30 -1.10
C LEU A 15 -8.12 7.93 -0.90
N ALA A 16 -8.55 7.16 0.12
CA ALA A 16 -8.02 5.83 0.38
C ALA A 16 -8.33 4.86 -0.75
N PHE A 17 -9.55 4.88 -1.32
CA PHE A 17 -9.94 4.00 -2.43
C PHE A 17 -9.18 4.33 -3.71
N VAL A 18 -9.04 5.60 -4.06
CA VAL A 18 -8.25 6.03 -5.22
C VAL A 18 -6.79 5.62 -5.06
N GLY A 19 -6.23 5.85 -3.87
CA GLY A 19 -4.86 5.45 -3.58
C GLY A 19 -4.63 3.95 -3.67
N LEU A 20 -5.50 3.13 -3.07
CA LEU A 20 -5.44 1.67 -3.17
C LEU A 20 -5.58 1.19 -4.62
N GLY A 21 -6.45 1.82 -5.41
CA GLY A 21 -6.58 1.51 -6.83
C GLY A 21 -5.26 1.71 -7.59
N PHE A 22 -4.61 2.84 -7.42
CA PHE A 22 -3.29 3.09 -8.03
C PHE A 22 -2.19 2.20 -7.47
N MET A 23 -2.24 1.85 -6.19
CA MET A 23 -1.30 0.88 -5.59
C MET A 23 -1.45 -0.50 -6.22
N ILE A 24 -2.67 -0.98 -6.44
CA ILE A 24 -2.94 -2.26 -7.11
C ILE A 24 -2.43 -2.22 -8.56
N ILE A 25 -2.64 -1.13 -9.28
CA ILE A 25 -2.09 -0.94 -10.64
C ILE A 25 -0.57 -0.98 -10.60
N GLY A 26 0.08 -0.28 -9.67
CA GLY A 26 1.52 -0.29 -9.49
C GLY A 26 2.06 -1.70 -9.21
N LEU A 27 1.47 -2.43 -8.26
CA LEU A 27 1.87 -3.81 -7.95
C LEU A 27 1.64 -4.76 -9.13
N GLY A 28 0.53 -4.61 -9.86
CA GLY A 28 0.23 -5.39 -11.06
C GLY A 28 1.25 -5.14 -12.18
N THR A 29 1.66 -3.88 -12.37
CA THR A 29 2.72 -3.50 -13.33
C THR A 29 4.05 -4.14 -12.96
N VAL A 30 4.43 -4.12 -11.68
CA VAL A 30 5.66 -4.78 -11.19
C VAL A 30 5.58 -6.28 -11.39
N ALA A 31 4.47 -6.92 -11.03
CA ALA A 31 4.28 -8.36 -11.20
C ALA A 31 4.37 -8.77 -12.69
N ALA A 32 3.73 -8.02 -13.58
CA ALA A 32 3.80 -8.25 -15.02
C ALA A 32 5.22 -8.08 -15.57
N ALA A 33 5.94 -7.07 -15.11
CA ALA A 33 7.34 -6.84 -15.51
C ALA A 33 8.25 -8.02 -15.09
N PHE A 34 8.11 -8.52 -13.86
CA PHE A 34 8.87 -9.69 -13.39
C PHE A 34 8.50 -10.96 -14.16
N TYR A 35 7.23 -11.14 -14.50
CA TYR A 35 6.79 -12.27 -15.33
C TYR A 35 7.42 -12.23 -16.71
N MET A 36 7.41 -11.07 -17.36
CA MET A 36 8.03 -10.88 -18.68
C MET A 36 9.57 -11.01 -18.63
N LEU A 37 10.21 -10.59 -17.55
CA LEU A 37 11.64 -10.83 -17.33
C LEU A 37 11.99 -12.32 -17.24
N CYS A 38 11.06 -13.13 -16.72
CA CYS A 38 11.25 -14.59 -16.64
C CYS A 38 11.11 -15.27 -18.00
N GLU A 39 10.21 -14.77 -18.87
CA GLU A 39 9.89 -15.38 -20.17
C GLU A 39 10.69 -14.78 -21.36
N GLY A 40 11.15 -13.53 -21.19
CA GLY A 40 11.80 -12.75 -22.27
C GLY A 40 13.25 -13.12 -22.54
N SER A 41 13.68 -12.87 -23.78
CA SER A 41 15.07 -12.96 -24.22
C SER A 41 15.92 -11.87 -23.56
N ARG A 42 17.22 -12.13 -23.37
CA ARG A 42 18.17 -11.20 -22.71
C ARG A 42 18.20 -9.78 -23.30
N ASP A 43 17.87 -9.62 -24.56
CA ASP A 43 17.90 -8.32 -25.27
C ASP A 43 16.72 -7.39 -24.85
N GLU A 44 15.58 -7.96 -24.40
CA GLU A 44 14.42 -7.18 -23.95
C GLU A 44 14.40 -6.89 -22.43
N SER A 45 15.32 -7.47 -21.68
CA SER A 45 15.36 -7.38 -20.21
C SER A 45 15.46 -5.94 -19.68
N SER A 46 16.14 -5.06 -20.41
CA SER A 46 16.31 -3.64 -20.02
C SER A 46 14.97 -2.88 -19.99
N GLY A 47 14.09 -3.10 -20.96
CA GLY A 47 12.78 -2.43 -21.02
C GLY A 47 11.84 -2.85 -19.88
N TRP A 48 11.81 -4.14 -19.58
CA TRP A 48 10.97 -4.67 -18.50
C TRP A 48 11.47 -4.26 -17.11
N ALA A 49 12.79 -4.15 -16.94
CA ALA A 49 13.37 -3.60 -15.71
C ALA A 49 12.91 -2.15 -15.45
N TRP A 50 12.90 -1.30 -16.47
CA TRP A 50 12.35 0.05 -16.36
C TRP A 50 10.85 0.06 -16.07
N THR A 51 10.09 -0.85 -16.65
CA THR A 51 8.65 -1.02 -16.36
C THR A 51 8.41 -1.36 -14.89
N ALA A 52 9.24 -2.25 -14.31
CA ALA A 52 9.18 -2.55 -12.89
C ALA A 52 9.45 -1.32 -12.01
N VAL A 53 10.46 -0.51 -12.37
CA VAL A 53 10.77 0.74 -11.66
C VAL A 53 9.59 1.71 -11.71
N VAL A 54 8.97 1.89 -12.89
CA VAL A 54 7.78 2.75 -13.04
C VAL A 54 6.62 2.24 -12.18
N GLY A 55 6.36 0.93 -12.16
CA GLY A 55 5.33 0.33 -11.30
C GLY A 55 5.58 0.60 -9.81
N MET A 56 6.83 0.48 -9.37
CA MET A 56 7.22 0.82 -7.98
C MET A 56 7.02 2.30 -7.66
N LEU A 57 7.33 3.19 -8.60
CA LEU A 57 7.10 4.63 -8.43
C LEU A 57 5.61 4.97 -8.32
N ILE A 58 4.77 4.37 -9.17
CA ILE A 58 3.31 4.53 -9.11
C ILE A 58 2.81 4.09 -7.73
N PHE A 59 3.21 2.90 -7.28
CA PHE A 59 2.86 2.40 -5.95
C PHE A 59 3.30 3.36 -4.84
N ARG A 60 4.55 3.81 -4.88
CA ARG A 60 5.12 4.68 -3.85
C ARG A 60 4.45 6.04 -3.77
N ILE A 61 4.18 6.65 -4.93
CA ILE A 61 3.47 7.93 -5.02
C ILE A 61 2.04 7.76 -4.50
N ALA A 62 1.32 6.76 -4.97
CA ALA A 62 -0.05 6.48 -4.53
C ALA A 62 -0.14 6.27 -3.02
N PHE A 63 0.76 5.47 -2.44
CA PHE A 63 0.84 5.26 -0.99
C PHE A 63 1.10 6.56 -0.22
N SER A 64 2.08 7.35 -0.67
CA SER A 64 2.46 8.60 0.00
C SER A 64 1.36 9.65 -0.01
N LEU A 65 0.55 9.65 -1.07
CA LEU A 65 -0.56 10.59 -1.25
C LEU A 65 -1.86 10.14 -0.57
N SER A 66 -2.01 8.87 -0.22
CA SER A 66 -3.26 8.34 0.34
C SER A 66 -3.08 7.69 1.70
N LEU A 67 -2.64 6.43 1.73
CA LEU A 67 -2.58 5.63 2.95
C LEU A 67 -1.47 6.07 3.90
N GLY A 68 -0.41 6.73 3.42
CA GLY A 68 0.68 7.23 4.25
C GLY A 68 0.21 8.19 5.35
N PRO A 69 -0.46 9.29 5.03
CA PRO A 69 -0.94 10.25 6.02
C PRO A 69 -2.24 9.82 6.74
N LEU A 70 -3.01 8.89 6.17
CA LEU A 70 -4.34 8.53 6.66
C LEU A 70 -4.36 8.07 8.13
N PRO A 71 -3.46 7.18 8.60
CA PRO A 71 -3.46 6.73 10.00
C PRO A 71 -3.25 7.88 10.99
N TYR A 72 -2.44 8.87 10.62
CA TYR A 72 -2.18 10.05 11.48
C TYR A 72 -3.42 10.91 11.64
N ILE A 73 -4.12 11.15 10.54
CA ILE A 73 -5.33 11.99 10.52
C ILE A 73 -6.44 11.29 11.30
N VAL A 74 -6.68 10.01 11.03
CA VAL A 74 -7.72 9.22 11.70
C VAL A 74 -7.44 9.13 13.21
N THR A 75 -6.20 8.88 13.60
CA THR A 75 -5.81 8.83 15.02
C THR A 75 -6.06 10.17 15.72
N ALA A 76 -5.74 11.30 15.06
CA ALA A 76 -5.96 12.62 15.61
C ALA A 76 -7.44 12.98 15.78
N GLU A 77 -8.32 12.41 14.96
CA GLU A 77 -9.76 12.69 14.98
C GLU A 77 -10.55 11.75 15.92
N VAL A 78 -10.11 10.51 16.05
CA VAL A 78 -10.84 9.49 16.84
C VAL A 78 -10.53 9.61 18.33
N PHE A 79 -9.29 9.98 18.70
CA PHE A 79 -8.90 10.03 20.11
C PHE A 79 -9.14 11.41 20.72
N PRO A 80 -9.80 11.50 21.91
CA PRO A 80 -9.91 12.73 22.71
C PRO A 80 -8.52 13.29 23.03
N ASN A 81 -8.45 14.62 23.27
CA ASN A 81 -7.18 15.30 23.52
C ASN A 81 -6.36 14.69 24.66
N GLU A 82 -7.03 14.18 25.69
CA GLU A 82 -6.40 13.60 26.90
C GLU A 82 -5.60 12.33 26.62
N VAL A 83 -6.06 11.49 25.69
CA VAL A 83 -5.45 10.18 25.38
C VAL A 83 -4.85 10.11 23.98
N ARG A 84 -4.94 11.19 23.20
CA ARG A 84 -4.49 11.24 21.79
C ARG A 84 -3.01 10.86 21.63
N ALA A 85 -2.15 11.34 22.52
CA ALA A 85 -0.72 11.03 22.47
C ALA A 85 -0.47 9.52 22.68
N CYS A 86 -1.17 8.91 23.64
CA CYS A 86 -1.07 7.49 23.91
C CYS A 86 -1.62 6.66 22.74
N GLY A 87 -2.81 7.00 22.24
CA GLY A 87 -3.42 6.34 21.08
C GLY A 87 -2.57 6.43 19.82
N ALA A 88 -1.97 7.58 19.56
CA ALA A 88 -1.03 7.76 18.46
C ALA A 88 0.20 6.86 18.62
N THR A 89 0.81 6.81 19.80
CA THR A 89 1.98 5.98 20.08
C THR A 89 1.69 4.51 19.83
N VAL A 90 0.55 4.00 20.31
CA VAL A 90 0.15 2.59 20.11
C VAL A 90 -0.06 2.31 18.61
N SER A 91 -0.76 3.19 17.90
CA SER A 91 -1.01 3.04 16.46
C SER A 91 0.30 3.02 15.66
N TRP A 92 1.24 3.89 16.00
CA TRP A 92 2.56 3.94 15.36
C TRP A 92 3.39 2.69 15.65
N SER A 93 3.41 2.24 16.90
CA SER A 93 4.11 1.01 17.28
C SER A 93 3.56 -0.19 16.53
N ALA A 94 2.24 -0.32 16.44
CA ALA A 94 1.60 -1.38 15.66
C ALA A 94 1.97 -1.32 14.18
N ASN A 95 2.01 -0.11 13.58
CA ASN A 95 2.42 0.08 12.20
C ASN A 95 3.88 -0.37 11.96
N TRP A 96 4.81 0.02 12.85
CA TRP A 96 6.21 -0.39 12.72
C TRP A 96 6.42 -1.88 12.94
N ILE A 97 5.71 -2.50 13.86
CA ILE A 97 5.75 -3.96 14.07
C ILE A 97 5.25 -4.68 12.83
N ALA A 98 4.15 -4.21 12.22
CA ALA A 98 3.64 -4.78 10.98
C ALA A 98 4.63 -4.64 9.82
N ASN A 99 5.23 -3.45 9.63
CA ASN A 99 6.26 -3.21 8.62
C ASN A 99 7.48 -4.12 8.81
N PHE A 100 7.93 -4.29 10.05
CA PHE A 100 9.02 -5.21 10.39
C PHE A 100 8.67 -6.65 10.02
N GLY A 101 7.47 -7.11 10.37
CA GLY A 101 6.97 -8.43 10.01
C GLY A 101 6.94 -8.67 8.49
N VAL A 102 6.42 -7.70 7.73
CA VAL A 102 6.41 -7.76 6.25
C VAL A 102 7.83 -7.81 5.70
N THR A 103 8.74 -6.97 6.19
CA THR A 103 10.13 -6.90 5.72
C THR A 103 10.88 -8.23 5.97
N LEU A 104 10.68 -8.85 7.13
CA LEU A 104 11.28 -10.15 7.45
C LEU A 104 10.67 -11.28 6.64
N SER A 105 9.36 -11.28 6.45
CA SER A 105 8.67 -12.34 5.70
C SER A 105 8.90 -12.26 4.19
N PHE A 106 9.22 -11.09 3.66
CA PHE A 106 9.43 -10.87 2.22
C PHE A 106 10.42 -11.89 1.58
N PRO A 107 11.67 -12.01 2.02
CA PRO A 107 12.62 -12.94 1.42
C PRO A 107 12.22 -14.41 1.65
N LEU A 108 11.63 -14.72 2.81
CA LEU A 108 11.20 -16.08 3.14
C LEU A 108 10.08 -16.55 2.20
N ILE A 109 9.07 -15.72 2.02
CA ILE A 109 7.93 -16.02 1.15
C ILE A 109 8.39 -16.07 -0.32
N LYS A 110 9.20 -15.10 -0.77
CA LYS A 110 9.77 -15.09 -2.11
C LYS A 110 10.51 -16.38 -2.43
N ASN A 111 11.42 -16.79 -1.54
CA ASN A 111 12.25 -17.99 -1.75
C ASN A 111 11.40 -19.27 -1.73
N TYR A 112 10.44 -19.37 -0.80
CA TYR A 112 9.52 -20.50 -0.74
C TYR A 112 8.75 -20.68 -2.05
N PHE A 113 8.19 -19.60 -2.60
CA PHE A 113 7.49 -19.66 -3.89
C PHE A 113 8.44 -19.90 -5.06
N ALA A 114 9.66 -19.37 -5.03
CA ALA A 114 10.67 -19.63 -6.06
C ALA A 114 11.01 -21.13 -6.13
N GLU A 115 11.18 -21.79 -4.97
CA GLU A 115 11.41 -23.25 -4.91
C GLU A 115 10.23 -24.04 -5.46
N LEU A 116 9.00 -23.67 -5.12
CA LEU A 116 7.79 -24.33 -5.61
C LEU A 116 7.62 -24.25 -7.13
N VAL A 117 8.10 -23.15 -7.75
CA VAL A 117 7.96 -22.88 -9.20
C VAL A 117 9.24 -23.26 -9.98
N GLY A 118 10.04 -24.18 -9.44
CA GLY A 118 11.21 -24.73 -10.13
C GLY A 118 12.48 -23.89 -10.02
N GLY A 119 12.65 -23.14 -8.92
CA GLY A 119 13.86 -22.38 -8.62
C GLY A 119 13.98 -21.04 -9.36
N ARG A 120 12.90 -20.52 -9.94
CA ARG A 120 12.88 -19.25 -10.65
C ARG A 120 12.55 -18.12 -9.69
N GLU A 121 13.53 -17.31 -9.33
CA GLU A 121 13.35 -16.19 -8.37
C GLU A 121 12.38 -15.12 -8.86
N GLU A 122 12.30 -14.90 -10.16
CA GLU A 122 11.39 -13.93 -10.78
C GLU A 122 9.92 -14.34 -10.54
N LEU A 123 9.61 -15.63 -10.74
CA LEU A 123 8.26 -16.16 -10.50
C LEU A 123 7.89 -16.16 -9.02
N GLY A 124 8.86 -16.40 -8.13
CA GLY A 124 8.65 -16.22 -6.69
C GLY A 124 8.25 -14.79 -6.35
N SER A 125 8.85 -13.81 -7.02
CA SER A 125 8.48 -12.40 -6.87
C SER A 125 7.07 -12.12 -7.40
N VAL A 126 6.67 -12.67 -8.53
CA VAL A 126 5.31 -12.53 -9.09
C VAL A 126 4.26 -13.06 -8.11
N CYS A 127 4.47 -14.24 -7.54
CA CYS A 127 3.56 -14.81 -6.54
C CYS A 127 3.44 -13.90 -5.30
N LEU A 128 4.56 -13.36 -4.83
CA LEU A 128 4.59 -12.44 -3.69
C LEU A 128 3.80 -11.15 -3.96
N PHE A 129 3.98 -10.52 -5.12
CA PHE A 129 3.20 -9.35 -5.50
C PHE A 129 1.71 -9.67 -5.65
N GLY A 130 1.37 -10.88 -6.12
CA GLY A 130 0.00 -11.39 -6.14
C GLY A 130 -0.64 -11.43 -4.73
N ILE A 131 0.11 -11.88 -3.73
CA ILE A 131 -0.31 -11.86 -2.32
C ILE A 131 -0.57 -10.42 -1.85
N TYR A 132 0.31 -9.49 -2.18
CA TYR A 132 0.11 -8.08 -1.78
C TYR A 132 -1.10 -7.45 -2.47
N ILE A 133 -1.38 -7.79 -3.73
CA ILE A 133 -2.61 -7.38 -4.42
C ILE A 133 -3.83 -7.94 -3.69
N PHE A 134 -3.81 -9.20 -3.29
CA PHE A 134 -4.89 -9.81 -2.52
C PHE A 134 -5.15 -9.08 -1.20
N PHE A 135 -4.08 -8.77 -0.44
CA PHE A 135 -4.21 -7.98 0.79
C PHE A 135 -4.70 -6.54 0.53
N SER A 136 -4.38 -5.96 -0.62
CA SER A 136 -4.90 -4.64 -1.01
C SER A 136 -6.41 -4.67 -1.23
N PHE A 137 -6.96 -5.73 -1.83
CA PHE A 137 -8.42 -5.91 -1.92
C PHE A 137 -9.05 -6.11 -0.55
N PHE A 138 -8.41 -6.85 0.34
CA PHE A 138 -8.88 -6.99 1.72
C PHE A 138 -8.88 -5.64 2.46
N ALA A 139 -7.85 -4.81 2.25
CA ALA A 139 -7.78 -3.46 2.80
C ALA A 139 -8.91 -2.56 2.27
N ILE A 140 -9.30 -2.66 1.00
CA ILE A 140 -10.46 -1.96 0.44
C ILE A 140 -11.73 -2.33 1.20
N GLY A 141 -11.98 -3.63 1.40
CA GLY A 141 -13.14 -4.12 2.15
C GLY A 141 -13.13 -3.66 3.61
N PHE A 142 -11.97 -3.65 4.24
CA PHE A 142 -11.80 -3.17 5.61
C PHE A 142 -12.11 -1.68 5.74
N ILE A 143 -11.54 -0.84 4.86
CA ILE A 143 -11.79 0.60 4.85
C ILE A 143 -13.27 0.88 4.58
N TRP A 144 -13.88 0.16 3.65
CA TRP A 144 -15.30 0.31 3.34
C TRP A 144 -16.20 0.04 4.55
N LYS A 145 -15.84 -0.94 5.38
CA LYS A 145 -16.66 -1.36 6.53
C LYS A 145 -16.37 -0.57 7.81
N PHE A 146 -15.11 -0.29 8.11
CA PHE A 146 -14.67 0.16 9.41
C PHE A 146 -14.24 1.62 9.49
N VAL A 147 -13.83 2.25 8.38
CA VAL A 147 -13.40 3.64 8.40
C VAL A 147 -14.61 4.55 8.23
N PRO A 148 -15.02 5.31 9.27
CA PRO A 148 -16.12 6.28 9.15
C PRO A 148 -15.69 7.45 8.25
N GLU A 149 -16.64 8.01 7.49
CA GLU A 149 -16.42 9.27 6.78
C GLU A 149 -16.57 10.43 7.76
N THR A 150 -15.46 11.04 8.12
CA THR A 150 -15.41 12.12 9.13
C THR A 150 -15.37 13.51 8.51
N ALA A 151 -15.25 13.63 7.18
CA ALA A 151 -15.02 14.91 6.50
C ALA A 151 -16.17 15.94 6.65
N LYS A 152 -17.40 15.50 6.94
CA LYS A 152 -18.57 16.41 7.07
C LYS A 152 -18.95 16.73 8.52
N ARG A 153 -18.49 15.97 9.50
CA ARG A 153 -18.87 16.20 10.91
C ARG A 153 -18.11 17.33 11.59
N ALA A 154 -16.91 17.65 11.13
CA ALA A 154 -16.09 18.72 11.71
C ALA A 154 -16.59 20.15 11.40
N LEU A 155 -17.56 20.32 10.51
CA LEU A 155 -18.10 21.62 10.10
C LEU A 155 -19.51 21.90 10.66
N GLU A 156 -20.17 20.91 11.25
CA GLU A 156 -21.54 21.08 11.80
C GLU A 156 -21.56 21.28 13.33
N ASP A 157 -20.42 21.05 14.02
CA ASP A 157 -20.29 21.19 15.47
C ASP A 157 -19.48 22.43 15.90
N VAL A 158 -19.32 23.43 15.05
CA VAL A 158 -18.79 24.77 15.34
C VAL A 158 -19.90 25.79 15.05
#